data_471f53f204b9d40b177ebe718db7da28
#
_entry.id   471f53f204b9d40b177ebe718db7da28
#
_cell.length_a   1.000
_cell.length_b   1.000
_cell.length_c   1.000
_cell.angle_alpha   90.00
_cell.angle_beta   90.00
_cell.angle_gamma   90.00
#
_symmetry.space_group_name_H-M   'P 1'
#
loop_
_entity.id
_entity.type
_entity.pdbx_description
1 polymer ?
#
loop_
_entity_poly.entity_id
_entity_poly.type
_entity_poly.pdbx_seq_one_letter_code
_entity_poly.pdbx_strand_id
1 'polypeptide(L)'
;MAVHVCLVRAIGPATHRLMSMADLRDGCEARGLTEVVTHGNTGNLICRSTKGPRAVRALVQEVVDSFGLPASCEVFVRTPAQMAFVVEANPFPDAAAERPQHVGVCAFHNSPRWPAWVKSYAGPHRIATIGAHLVIDYPDGEATRPILDIEKKVGARMTMRNWRVFATLAGKSADMQKRN
;
A
#
# COMPACT_ATOMS: atom_id res chain seq x y z
N MET A 1 -1.86 -11.89 18.63
CA MET A 1 -1.59 -10.53 18.08
C MET A 1 -2.00 -10.49 16.61
N ALA A 2 -2.62 -9.39 16.14
CA ALA A 2 -3.01 -9.26 14.75
C ALA A 2 -1.84 -8.85 13.85
N VAL A 3 -1.84 -9.30 12.59
CA VAL A 3 -0.88 -8.88 11.58
C VAL A 3 -1.41 -7.66 10.82
N HIS A 4 -0.52 -6.71 10.54
CA HIS A 4 -0.81 -5.50 9.80
C HIS A 4 0.22 -5.29 8.69
N VAL A 5 -0.24 -4.81 7.54
CA VAL A 5 0.60 -4.35 6.43
C VAL A 5 0.51 -2.83 6.37
N CYS A 6 1.64 -2.16 6.53
CA CYS A 6 1.73 -0.70 6.45
C CYS A 6 2.42 -0.30 5.15
N LEU A 7 1.81 0.62 4.43
CA LEU A 7 2.30 1.19 3.19
C LEU A 7 2.56 2.68 3.41
N VAL A 8 3.82 3.09 3.51
CA VAL A 8 4.17 4.50 3.65
C VAL A 8 4.26 5.13 2.26
N ARG A 9 3.50 6.20 2.06
CA ARG A 9 3.46 6.95 0.80
C ARG A 9 4.73 7.78 0.62
N ALA A 10 5.12 8.00 -0.64
CA ALA A 10 6.20 8.91 -1.06
C ALA A 10 7.59 8.58 -0.47
N ILE A 11 7.85 7.32 -0.13
CA ILE A 11 9.19 6.86 0.23
C ILE A 11 9.99 6.56 -1.04
N GLY A 12 11.15 7.16 -1.15
CA GLY A 12 12.05 7.03 -2.29
C GLY A 12 13.44 7.64 -2.01
N PRO A 13 14.30 7.79 -3.01
CA PRO A 13 15.70 8.17 -2.82
C PRO A 13 15.92 9.44 -2.00
N ALA A 14 15.06 10.44 -2.16
CA ALA A 14 15.18 11.70 -1.41
C ALA A 14 14.87 11.52 0.09
N THR A 15 13.89 10.69 0.43
CA THR A 15 13.49 10.43 1.82
C THR A 15 14.38 9.42 2.53
N HIS A 16 15.10 8.56 1.80
CA HIS A 16 16.05 7.59 2.38
C HIS A 16 17.26 8.26 3.07
N ARG A 17 17.53 9.53 2.75
CA ARG A 17 18.56 10.31 3.47
C ARG A 17 18.13 10.68 4.88
N LEU A 18 16.83 10.73 5.15
CA LEU A 18 16.24 11.06 6.44
C LEU A 18 15.87 9.81 7.23
N MET A 19 15.36 8.78 6.56
CA MET A 19 14.90 7.53 7.17
C MET A 19 15.17 6.34 6.24
N SER A 20 16.04 5.43 6.68
CA SER A 20 16.22 4.14 6.00
C SER A 20 15.09 3.17 6.36
N MET A 21 15.02 2.04 5.68
CA MET A 21 14.07 0.98 6.04
C MET A 21 14.43 0.28 7.37
N ALA A 22 15.69 0.31 7.75
CA ALA A 22 16.13 -0.14 9.08
C ALA A 22 15.62 0.82 10.17
N ASP A 23 15.79 2.12 9.98
CA ASP A 23 15.27 3.13 10.92
C ASP A 23 13.75 3.01 11.11
N LEU A 24 13.01 2.81 10.01
CA LEU A 24 11.56 2.59 10.08
C LEU A 24 11.22 1.34 10.90
N ARG A 25 11.91 0.22 10.67
CA ARG A 25 11.72 -1.03 11.43
C ARG A 25 12.01 -0.79 12.91
N ASP A 26 13.20 -0.32 13.22
CA ASP A 26 13.71 -0.17 14.58
C ASP A 26 12.86 0.85 15.38
N GLY A 27 12.43 1.93 14.72
CA GLY A 27 11.50 2.90 15.30
C GLY A 27 10.10 2.33 15.60
N CYS A 28 9.62 1.40 14.77
CA CYS A 28 8.36 0.69 14.99
C CYS A 28 8.47 -0.31 16.15
N GLU A 29 9.58 -1.06 16.22
CA GLU A 29 9.85 -2.01 17.31
C GLU A 29 9.99 -1.28 18.65
N ALA A 30 10.69 -0.16 18.68
CA ALA A 30 10.80 0.69 19.87
C ALA A 30 9.45 1.20 20.40
N ARG A 31 8.42 1.24 19.56
CA ARG A 31 7.04 1.61 19.93
C ARG A 31 6.12 0.42 20.20
N GLY A 32 6.69 -0.79 20.33
CA GLY A 32 5.97 -1.99 20.74
C GLY A 32 5.28 -2.75 19.64
N LEU A 33 5.60 -2.47 18.36
CA LEU A 33 5.27 -3.39 17.28
C LEU A 33 6.27 -4.55 17.28
N THR A 34 5.82 -5.75 16.96
CA THR A 34 6.66 -6.96 16.99
C THR A 34 6.73 -7.65 15.64
N GLU A 35 7.72 -8.51 15.42
CA GLU A 35 7.97 -9.19 14.14
C GLU A 35 7.95 -8.22 12.96
N VAL A 36 8.60 -7.07 13.11
CA VAL A 36 8.59 -6.01 12.11
C VAL A 36 9.50 -6.37 10.94
N VAL A 37 8.94 -6.52 9.75
CA VAL A 37 9.64 -6.86 8.52
C VAL A 37 9.37 -5.83 7.45
N THR A 38 10.41 -5.25 6.86
CA THR A 38 10.31 -4.36 5.71
C THR A 38 10.42 -5.14 4.39
N HIS A 39 9.85 -4.61 3.31
CA HIS A 39 9.94 -5.20 1.99
C HIS A 39 10.25 -4.15 0.92
N GLY A 40 11.38 -4.31 0.24
CA GLY A 40 11.90 -3.32 -0.71
C GLY A 40 12.23 -1.99 -0.02
N ASN A 41 12.44 -0.96 -0.82
CA ASN A 41 12.87 0.37 -0.35
C ASN A 41 11.80 1.46 -0.49
N THR A 42 10.52 1.08 -0.56
CA THR A 42 9.42 2.02 -0.84
C THR A 42 8.42 2.13 0.30
N GLY A 43 8.87 1.94 1.55
CA GLY A 43 8.03 2.13 2.73
C GLY A 43 6.99 1.03 2.95
N ASN A 44 7.34 -0.23 2.67
CA ASN A 44 6.46 -1.36 2.95
C ASN A 44 6.92 -2.06 4.23
N LEU A 45 5.99 -2.29 5.14
CA LEU A 45 6.23 -2.87 6.46
C LEU A 45 5.11 -3.88 6.79
N ILE A 46 5.48 -5.03 7.35
CA ILE A 46 4.55 -6.00 7.95
C ILE A 46 4.92 -6.13 9.42
N CYS A 47 3.95 -6.14 10.31
CA CYS A 47 4.19 -6.25 11.75
C CYS A 47 3.04 -6.94 12.47
N ARG A 48 3.30 -7.36 13.73
CA ARG A 48 2.27 -7.80 14.67
C ARG A 48 2.00 -6.74 15.72
N SER A 49 0.76 -6.67 16.17
CA SER A 49 0.34 -5.81 17.27
C SER A 49 -0.89 -6.36 17.99
N THR A 50 -1.04 -6.02 19.28
CA THR A 50 -2.30 -6.17 20.01
C THR A 50 -3.28 -5.03 19.71
N LYS A 51 -2.79 -3.95 19.09
CA LYS A 51 -3.58 -2.77 18.73
C LYS A 51 -4.27 -2.96 17.38
N GLY A 52 -5.41 -2.29 17.21
CA GLY A 52 -6.14 -2.28 15.95
C GLY A 52 -5.46 -1.42 14.87
N PRO A 53 -5.91 -1.54 13.59
CA PRO A 53 -5.27 -0.89 12.43
C PRO A 53 -5.11 0.63 12.57
N ARG A 54 -6.08 1.32 13.18
CA ARG A 54 -6.02 2.78 13.41
C ARG A 54 -4.88 3.18 14.34
N ALA A 55 -4.69 2.43 15.43
CA ALA A 55 -3.64 2.70 16.40
C ALA A 55 -2.26 2.32 15.83
N VAL A 56 -2.16 1.22 15.09
CA VAL A 56 -0.93 0.85 14.35
C VAL A 56 -0.56 1.93 13.34
N ARG A 57 -1.54 2.45 12.59
CA ARG A 57 -1.31 3.58 11.68
C ARG A 57 -0.71 4.79 12.40
N ALA A 58 -1.29 5.18 13.53
CA ALA A 58 -0.80 6.32 14.32
C ALA A 58 0.64 6.10 14.79
N LEU A 59 0.96 4.92 15.34
CA LEU A 59 2.32 4.59 15.77
C LEU A 59 3.34 4.65 14.64
N VAL A 60 3.03 4.07 13.49
CA VAL A 60 3.94 4.10 12.33
C VAL A 60 4.07 5.51 11.78
N GLN A 61 3.00 6.33 11.80
CA GLN A 61 3.06 7.73 11.40
C GLN A 61 3.96 8.54 12.34
N GLU A 62 3.87 8.34 13.66
CA GLU A 62 4.77 8.97 14.62
C GLU A 62 6.24 8.63 14.39
N VAL A 63 6.54 7.38 13.95
CA VAL A 63 7.89 7.01 13.53
C VAL A 63 8.32 7.82 12.32
N VAL A 64 7.49 7.82 11.27
CA VAL A 64 7.76 8.58 10.04
C VAL A 64 8.00 10.06 10.32
N ASP A 65 7.14 10.66 11.15
CA ASP A 65 7.21 12.09 11.49
C ASP A 65 8.46 12.41 12.33
N SER A 66 8.91 11.48 13.19
CA SER A 66 10.10 11.68 14.04
C SER A 66 11.40 11.79 13.24
N PHE A 67 11.43 11.32 12.01
CA PHE A 67 12.57 11.49 11.09
C PHE A 67 12.49 12.76 10.23
N GLY A 68 11.50 13.63 10.47
CA GLY A 68 11.34 14.88 9.73
C GLY A 68 10.92 14.70 8.27
N LEU A 69 10.25 13.59 7.94
CA LEU A 69 9.73 13.40 6.60
C LEU A 69 8.57 14.37 6.29
N PRO A 70 8.38 14.74 5.02
CA PRO A 70 7.26 15.61 4.62
C PRO A 70 5.90 15.00 4.98
N ALA A 71 4.91 15.85 5.26
CA ALA A 71 3.52 15.45 5.54
C ALA A 71 2.85 14.63 4.40
N SER A 72 3.50 14.58 3.22
CA SER A 72 3.10 13.69 2.13
C SER A 72 3.47 12.21 2.37
N CYS A 73 4.36 11.93 3.33
CA CYS A 73 4.74 10.58 3.74
C CYS A 73 3.70 10.01 4.72
N GLU A 74 2.54 9.70 4.20
CA GLU A 74 1.37 9.23 4.96
C GLU A 74 1.31 7.71 5.00
N VAL A 75 0.86 7.15 6.15
CA VAL A 75 0.80 5.70 6.38
C VAL A 75 -0.59 5.15 6.08
N PHE A 76 -0.65 4.12 5.25
CA PHE A 76 -1.86 3.35 4.94
C PHE A 76 -1.74 1.95 5.53
N VAL A 77 -2.76 1.47 6.23
CA VAL A 77 -2.72 0.15 6.88
C VAL A 77 -3.76 -0.78 6.28
N ARG A 78 -3.37 -2.04 6.11
CA ARG A 78 -4.23 -3.14 5.67
C ARG A 78 -4.08 -4.34 6.59
N THR A 79 -5.14 -5.12 6.70
CA THR A 79 -5.08 -6.47 7.28
C THR A 79 -4.69 -7.48 6.20
N PRO A 80 -4.14 -8.66 6.56
CA PRO A 80 -3.89 -9.73 5.59
C PRO A 80 -5.13 -10.10 4.77
N ALA A 81 -6.32 -10.14 5.40
CA ALA A 81 -7.58 -10.42 4.73
C ALA A 81 -7.94 -9.37 3.67
N GLN A 82 -7.69 -8.08 3.94
CA GLN A 82 -7.92 -7.02 2.96
C GLN A 82 -6.95 -7.12 1.77
N MET A 83 -5.71 -7.51 2.04
CA MET A 83 -4.72 -7.73 0.98
C MET A 83 -5.10 -8.94 0.11
N ALA A 84 -5.45 -10.07 0.75
CA ALA A 84 -5.87 -11.29 0.07
C ALA A 84 -7.11 -11.05 -0.80
N PHE A 85 -8.10 -10.33 -0.29
CA PHE A 85 -9.33 -9.99 -1.02
C PHE A 85 -9.05 -9.29 -2.37
N VAL A 86 -8.07 -8.38 -2.41
CA VAL A 86 -7.68 -7.71 -3.67
C VAL A 86 -6.97 -8.67 -4.62
N VAL A 87 -6.08 -9.52 -4.08
CA VAL A 87 -5.31 -10.47 -4.90
C VAL A 87 -6.22 -11.56 -5.48
N GLU A 88 -7.16 -12.06 -4.70
CA GLU A 88 -8.14 -13.07 -5.13
C GLU A 88 -9.13 -12.53 -6.17
N ALA A 89 -9.59 -11.28 -5.99
CA ALA A 89 -10.49 -10.63 -6.94
C ALA A 89 -9.83 -10.36 -8.29
N ASN A 90 -8.52 -10.13 -8.32
CA ASN A 90 -7.66 -9.93 -9.48
C ASN A 90 -8.39 -9.49 -10.77
N PRO A 91 -8.67 -8.20 -10.97
CA PRO A 91 -9.53 -7.76 -12.07
C PRO A 91 -8.87 -7.86 -13.45
N PHE A 92 -7.54 -8.05 -13.49
CA PHE A 92 -6.73 -8.11 -14.71
C PHE A 92 -5.74 -9.28 -14.67
N PRO A 93 -6.22 -10.54 -14.67
CA PRO A 93 -5.37 -11.72 -14.46
C PRO A 93 -4.29 -11.88 -15.53
N ASP A 94 -4.57 -11.52 -16.78
CA ASP A 94 -3.64 -11.48 -17.90
C ASP A 94 -2.45 -10.53 -17.60
N ALA A 95 -2.75 -9.28 -17.29
CA ALA A 95 -1.73 -8.28 -17.01
C ALA A 95 -0.96 -8.59 -15.70
N ALA A 96 -1.65 -9.10 -14.69
CA ALA A 96 -1.03 -9.50 -13.43
C ALA A 96 -0.05 -10.67 -13.59
N ALA A 97 -0.29 -11.58 -14.53
CA ALA A 97 0.61 -12.69 -14.83
C ALA A 97 1.80 -12.26 -15.72
N GLU A 98 1.53 -11.56 -16.81
CA GLU A 98 2.52 -11.25 -17.84
C GLU A 98 3.39 -10.03 -17.50
N ARG A 99 2.79 -9.00 -16.91
CA ARG A 99 3.44 -7.70 -16.63
C ARG A 99 3.00 -7.09 -15.31
N PRO A 100 3.21 -7.76 -14.17
CA PRO A 100 2.72 -7.33 -12.86
C PRO A 100 3.26 -5.96 -12.40
N GLN A 101 4.36 -5.48 -12.96
CA GLN A 101 4.87 -4.14 -12.70
C GLN A 101 4.07 -3.04 -13.41
N HIS A 102 3.26 -3.37 -14.41
CA HIS A 102 2.37 -2.46 -15.13
C HIS A 102 0.98 -2.36 -14.48
N VAL A 103 0.67 -3.21 -13.51
CA VAL A 103 -0.60 -3.15 -12.79
C VAL A 103 -0.40 -2.43 -11.46
N GLY A 104 -1.03 -1.27 -11.29
CA GLY A 104 -0.98 -0.46 -10.08
C GLY A 104 -2.17 -0.74 -9.16
N VAL A 105 -1.90 -0.95 -7.87
CA VAL A 105 -2.93 -1.06 -6.82
C VAL A 105 -2.86 0.19 -5.96
N CYS A 106 -3.84 1.07 -6.11
CA CYS A 106 -4.01 2.27 -5.30
C CYS A 106 -4.80 1.92 -4.04
N ALA A 107 -4.25 2.17 -2.87
CA ALA A 107 -4.88 1.94 -1.58
C ALA A 107 -5.32 3.27 -0.96
N PHE A 108 -6.59 3.40 -0.60
CA PHE A 108 -7.17 4.55 0.10
C PHE A 108 -7.37 4.22 1.57
N HIS A 109 -7.46 5.21 2.47
CA HIS A 109 -7.71 4.94 3.90
C HIS A 109 -9.02 4.19 4.13
N ASN A 110 -10.09 4.65 3.48
CA ASN A 110 -11.41 4.04 3.49
C ASN A 110 -11.87 3.84 2.05
N SER A 111 -12.91 3.05 1.85
CA SER A 111 -13.56 2.96 0.54
C SER A 111 -14.15 4.33 0.19
N PRO A 112 -13.64 5.02 -0.82
CA PRO A 112 -14.19 6.30 -1.21
C PRO A 112 -15.57 6.08 -1.87
N ARG A 113 -16.38 7.14 -1.91
CA ARG A 113 -17.52 7.16 -2.80
C ARG A 113 -17.01 7.29 -4.22
N TRP A 114 -16.94 6.16 -4.93
CA TRP A 114 -16.39 6.10 -6.26
C TRP A 114 -17.12 7.04 -7.20
N PRO A 115 -16.43 8.02 -7.83
CA PRO A 115 -17.08 8.93 -8.76
C PRO A 115 -17.52 8.22 -10.05
N ALA A 116 -18.52 8.76 -10.70
CA ALA A 116 -19.14 8.16 -11.91
C ALA A 116 -18.11 7.87 -13.03
N TRP A 117 -17.10 8.73 -13.17
CA TRP A 117 -16.07 8.56 -14.20
C TRP A 117 -15.29 7.25 -14.09
N VAL A 118 -15.17 6.66 -12.90
CA VAL A 118 -14.51 5.35 -12.73
C VAL A 118 -15.26 4.27 -13.50
N LYS A 119 -16.59 4.34 -13.50
CA LYS A 119 -17.44 3.37 -14.24
C LYS A 119 -17.51 3.65 -15.74
N SER A 120 -17.35 4.90 -16.13
CA SER A 120 -17.44 5.35 -17.53
C SER A 120 -16.08 5.66 -18.16
N TYR A 121 -14.99 5.24 -17.51
CA TYR A 121 -13.66 5.49 -18.03
C TYR A 121 -13.43 4.77 -19.36
N ALA A 122 -13.13 5.55 -20.40
CA ALA A 122 -12.88 5.06 -21.78
C ALA A 122 -11.47 5.40 -22.27
N GLY A 123 -10.54 5.67 -21.36
CA GLY A 123 -9.13 5.94 -21.69
C GLY A 123 -8.33 4.67 -22.01
N PRO A 124 -7.01 4.80 -22.22
CA PRO A 124 -6.14 3.69 -22.63
C PRO A 124 -5.91 2.64 -21.54
N HIS A 125 -6.21 2.96 -20.27
CA HIS A 125 -5.97 2.07 -19.15
C HIS A 125 -7.23 1.27 -18.81
N ARG A 126 -7.06 0.04 -18.32
CA ARG A 126 -8.17 -0.68 -17.68
C ARG A 126 -8.19 -0.28 -16.19
N ILE A 127 -9.36 0.02 -15.64
CA ILE A 127 -9.51 0.38 -14.23
C ILE A 127 -10.63 -0.44 -13.58
N ALA A 128 -10.43 -0.84 -12.32
CA ALA A 128 -11.43 -1.56 -11.54
C ALA A 128 -11.33 -1.15 -10.05
N THR A 129 -12.47 -1.17 -9.35
CA THR A 129 -12.54 -0.88 -7.92
C THR A 129 -12.77 -2.16 -7.11
N ILE A 130 -12.02 -2.33 -6.02
CA ILE A 130 -12.14 -3.45 -5.10
C ILE A 130 -12.07 -2.90 -3.67
N GLY A 131 -13.24 -2.77 -3.02
CA GLY A 131 -13.31 -2.17 -1.70
C GLY A 131 -12.68 -0.77 -1.67
N ALA A 132 -11.67 -0.56 -0.82
CA ALA A 132 -10.92 0.69 -0.70
C ALA A 132 -9.71 0.76 -1.66
N HIS A 133 -9.75 0.04 -2.78
CA HIS A 133 -8.66 0.02 -3.76
C HIS A 133 -9.18 0.35 -5.17
N LEU A 134 -8.30 0.99 -5.94
CA LEU A 134 -8.44 1.14 -7.38
C LEU A 134 -7.28 0.40 -8.03
N VAL A 135 -7.58 -0.56 -8.87
CA VAL A 135 -6.59 -1.30 -9.64
C VAL A 135 -6.56 -0.74 -11.06
N ILE A 136 -5.36 -0.47 -11.57
CA ILE A 136 -5.14 0.14 -12.88
C ILE A 136 -4.13 -0.68 -13.64
N ASP A 137 -4.49 -1.11 -14.83
CA ASP A 137 -3.56 -1.68 -15.79
C ASP A 137 -3.04 -0.57 -16.72
N TYR A 138 -1.73 -0.44 -16.79
CA TYR A 138 -0.98 0.51 -17.63
C TYR A 138 -0.37 -0.26 -18.79
N PRO A 139 -1.03 -0.39 -19.95
CA PRO A 139 -0.56 -1.26 -21.05
C PRO A 139 0.82 -0.83 -21.58
N ASP A 140 1.09 0.47 -21.64
CA ASP A 140 2.27 1.05 -22.28
C ASP A 140 3.36 1.50 -21.30
N GLY A 141 3.27 1.14 -20.03
CA GLY A 141 4.25 1.60 -19.04
C GLY A 141 4.10 1.00 -17.65
N GLU A 142 5.15 1.14 -16.86
CA GLU A 142 5.15 0.67 -15.47
C GLU A 142 4.25 1.51 -14.56
N ALA A 143 3.61 0.87 -13.60
CA ALA A 143 2.81 1.51 -12.55
C ALA A 143 3.70 2.25 -11.52
N THR A 144 4.51 3.19 -12.00
CA THR A 144 5.43 3.99 -11.17
C THR A 144 4.82 5.31 -10.74
N ARG A 145 3.86 5.83 -11.51
CA ARG A 145 3.18 7.09 -11.25
C ARG A 145 1.68 6.98 -11.56
N PRO A 146 0.80 7.56 -10.74
CA PRO A 146 -0.61 7.67 -11.07
C PRO A 146 -0.81 8.62 -12.25
N ILE A 147 -1.12 8.09 -13.43
CA ILE A 147 -1.30 8.89 -14.66
C ILE A 147 -2.62 9.67 -14.64
N LEU A 148 -3.59 9.22 -13.83
CA LEU A 148 -4.99 9.67 -13.94
C LEU A 148 -5.36 10.82 -13.00
N ASP A 149 -4.41 11.47 -12.32
CA ASP A 149 -4.72 12.50 -11.31
C ASP A 149 -5.77 12.03 -10.28
N ILE A 150 -5.60 10.77 -9.83
CA ILE A 150 -6.60 9.99 -9.11
C ILE A 150 -7.03 10.67 -7.81
N GLU A 151 -6.07 11.19 -7.02
CA GLU A 151 -6.35 11.82 -5.73
C GLU A 151 -7.30 13.00 -5.88
N LYS A 152 -7.05 13.84 -6.89
CA LYS A 152 -7.89 15.00 -7.20
C LYS A 152 -9.29 14.58 -7.67
N LYS A 153 -9.35 13.59 -8.55
CA LYS A 153 -10.61 13.09 -9.11
C LYS A 153 -11.46 12.31 -8.12
N VAL A 154 -10.84 11.61 -7.19
CA VAL A 154 -11.53 10.84 -6.13
C VAL A 154 -11.76 11.71 -4.90
N GLY A 155 -11.00 12.79 -4.73
CA GLY A 155 -11.07 13.65 -3.54
C GLY A 155 -10.51 12.99 -2.28
N ALA A 156 -9.60 12.02 -2.44
CA ALA A 156 -9.01 11.28 -1.32
C ALA A 156 -7.55 10.94 -1.60
N ARG A 157 -6.72 10.99 -0.56
CA ARG A 157 -5.31 10.57 -0.64
C ARG A 157 -5.20 9.07 -0.78
N MET A 158 -4.17 8.62 -1.51
CA MET A 158 -3.88 7.21 -1.70
C MET A 158 -2.37 6.96 -1.74
N THR A 159 -1.98 5.69 -1.61
CA THR A 159 -0.66 5.21 -1.98
C THR A 159 -0.79 4.12 -3.03
N MET A 160 0.20 3.97 -3.91
CA MET A 160 0.17 2.94 -4.96
C MET A 160 1.35 1.98 -4.81
N ARG A 161 1.09 0.71 -5.08
CA ARG A 161 2.11 -0.32 -5.28
C ARG A 161 1.82 -1.05 -6.58
N ASN A 162 2.85 -1.50 -7.30
CA ASN A 162 2.58 -2.40 -8.41
C ASN A 162 2.10 -3.77 -7.89
N TRP A 163 1.47 -4.53 -8.78
CA TRP A 163 0.85 -5.83 -8.43
C TRP A 163 1.85 -6.82 -7.83
N ARG A 164 3.07 -6.88 -8.38
CA ARG A 164 4.12 -7.77 -7.87
C ARG A 164 4.40 -7.50 -6.38
N VAL A 165 4.60 -6.24 -6.02
CA VAL A 165 4.86 -5.84 -4.63
C VAL A 165 3.63 -6.09 -3.76
N PHE A 166 2.43 -5.73 -4.25
CA PHE A 166 1.19 -5.89 -3.49
C PHE A 166 0.89 -7.36 -3.20
N ALA A 167 0.98 -8.24 -4.20
CA ALA A 167 0.78 -9.69 -4.05
C ALA A 167 1.84 -10.33 -3.14
N THR A 168 3.10 -9.90 -3.24
CA THR A 168 4.16 -10.36 -2.33
C THR A 168 3.86 -10.00 -0.88
N LEU A 169 3.41 -8.78 -0.61
CA LEU A 169 3.02 -8.34 0.74
C LEU A 169 1.81 -9.13 1.24
N ALA A 170 0.83 -9.39 0.39
CA ALA A 170 -0.32 -10.23 0.72
C ALA A 170 0.11 -11.64 1.17
N GLY A 171 0.95 -12.31 0.38
CA GLY A 171 1.49 -13.63 0.71
C GLY A 171 2.27 -13.63 2.02
N LYS A 172 3.25 -12.73 2.16
CA LYS A 172 4.06 -12.62 3.39
C LYS A 172 3.23 -12.36 4.64
N SER A 173 2.21 -11.50 4.55
CA SER A 173 1.34 -11.19 5.68
C SER A 173 0.43 -12.36 6.04
N ALA A 174 -0.06 -13.11 5.05
CA ALA A 174 -0.83 -14.35 5.27
C ALA A 174 0.03 -15.43 5.95
N ASP A 175 1.28 -15.61 5.51
CA ASP A 175 2.21 -16.56 6.12
C ASP A 175 2.60 -16.15 7.55
N MET A 176 2.80 -14.87 7.80
CA MET A 176 2.98 -14.37 9.17
C MET A 176 1.74 -14.66 10.01
N GLN A 177 0.53 -14.47 9.48
CA GLN A 177 -0.74 -14.74 10.18
C GLN A 177 -0.88 -16.20 10.59
N LYS A 178 -0.43 -17.16 9.76
CA LYS A 178 -0.52 -18.62 10.03
C LYS A 178 0.45 -19.10 11.11
N ARG A 179 1.50 -18.37 11.40
CA ARG A 179 2.53 -18.74 12.40
C ARG A 179 2.15 -18.44 13.84
N ASN A 180 0.86 -18.30 14.13
CA ASN A 180 0.32 -18.14 15.49
C ASN A 180 0.25 -19.45 16.23
#